data_a879f16095acf745c47150cecd7458f0
#
_entry.id   a879f16095acf745c47150cecd7458f0
#
_cell.length_a   1.000
_cell.length_b   1.000
_cell.length_c   1.000
_cell.angle_alpha   90.00
_cell.angle_beta   90.00
_cell.angle_gamma   90.00
#
_symmetry.space_group_name_H-M   'P 1'
#
loop_
_entity.id
_entity.type
_entity.pdbx_description
1 polymer ?
#
loop_
_entity_poly.entity_id
_entity_poly.type
_entity_poly.pdbx_seq_one_letter_code
_entity_poly.pdbx_strand_id
1 'polypeptide(L)'
;MRKEPHLSAATIGAKLERIARRHGIADIYAFGSRAGAAASQLEALQSDPSVFDPGSDLDIGVRPFFGVRLMARDRVELTLELEDLFSAPRVDLVILPEADPYLALEIVRGELLYCADADEEARSQLFVLRRAADLAPFKRERMRMILEEGAR
;
A
#
# COMPACT_ATOMS: atom_id res chain seq x y z
N MET A 1 -42.57 -13.70 -13.42
CA MET A 1 -41.61 -13.94 -12.33
C MET A 1 -40.34 -13.14 -12.61
N ARG A 2 -40.19 -11.99 -11.98
CA ARG A 2 -38.97 -11.19 -12.15
C ARG A 2 -37.85 -11.88 -11.40
N LYS A 3 -36.82 -12.30 -12.14
CA LYS A 3 -35.54 -12.74 -11.55
C LYS A 3 -34.94 -11.51 -10.85
N GLU A 4 -34.96 -11.53 -9.55
CA GLU A 4 -34.17 -10.57 -8.78
C GLU A 4 -32.72 -10.68 -9.26
N PRO A 5 -32.04 -9.55 -9.53
CA PRO A 5 -30.60 -9.63 -9.81
C PRO A 5 -29.94 -10.19 -8.56
N HIS A 6 -29.43 -11.42 -8.67
CA HIS A 6 -28.46 -11.91 -7.68
C HIS A 6 -27.35 -10.86 -7.61
N LEU A 7 -27.33 -10.09 -6.54
CA LEU A 7 -26.16 -9.31 -6.20
C LEU A 7 -25.02 -10.31 -6.04
N SER A 8 -24.22 -10.43 -7.09
CA SER A 8 -22.98 -11.20 -7.03
C SER A 8 -22.17 -10.63 -5.90
N ALA A 9 -21.81 -11.45 -4.91
CA ALA A 9 -21.00 -11.02 -3.80
C ALA A 9 -19.68 -10.43 -4.35
N ALA A 10 -19.31 -9.24 -3.89
CA ALA A 10 -18.11 -8.57 -4.35
C ALA A 10 -16.85 -9.25 -3.80
N THR A 11 -15.82 -9.38 -4.64
CA THR A 11 -14.49 -9.84 -4.22
C THR A 11 -13.82 -8.83 -3.28
N ILE A 12 -12.79 -9.25 -2.59
CA ILE A 12 -11.94 -8.37 -1.77
C ILE A 12 -11.38 -7.24 -2.64
N GLY A 13 -10.91 -7.55 -3.86
CA GLY A 13 -10.43 -6.55 -4.81
C GLY A 13 -11.48 -5.51 -5.18
N ALA A 14 -12.72 -5.93 -5.43
CA ALA A 14 -13.82 -5.01 -5.73
C ALA A 14 -14.20 -4.13 -4.53
N LYS A 15 -14.15 -4.68 -3.32
CA LYS A 15 -14.36 -3.91 -2.09
C LYS A 15 -13.23 -2.92 -1.85
N LEU A 16 -11.99 -3.31 -2.14
CA LEU A 16 -10.82 -2.44 -2.05
C LEU A 16 -10.95 -1.24 -3.01
N GLU A 17 -11.39 -1.48 -4.24
CA GLU A 17 -11.68 -0.42 -5.21
C GLU A 17 -12.70 0.60 -4.68
N ARG A 18 -13.77 0.15 -4.03
CA ARG A 18 -14.77 1.05 -3.42
C ARG A 18 -14.17 1.89 -2.30
N ILE A 19 -13.33 1.29 -1.46
CA ILE A 19 -12.60 2.00 -0.40
C ILE A 19 -11.69 3.06 -1.03
N ALA A 20 -10.91 2.70 -2.04
CA ALA A 20 -10.04 3.62 -2.75
C ALA A 20 -10.80 4.82 -3.33
N ARG A 21 -11.91 4.58 -4.00
CA ARG A 21 -12.74 5.64 -4.59
C ARG A 21 -13.32 6.57 -3.55
N ARG A 22 -13.77 6.04 -2.42
CA ARG A 22 -14.35 6.82 -1.32
C ARG A 22 -13.36 7.79 -0.71
N HIS A 23 -12.10 7.38 -0.59
CA HIS A 23 -11.02 8.17 0.01
C HIS A 23 -10.19 8.97 -1.00
N GLY A 24 -10.50 8.88 -2.30
CA GLY A 24 -9.73 9.58 -3.33
C GLY A 24 -8.31 9.03 -3.51
N ILE A 25 -8.16 7.71 -3.42
CA ILE A 25 -6.88 7.00 -3.56
C ILE A 25 -6.71 6.51 -5.00
N ALA A 26 -5.57 6.83 -5.60
CA ALA A 26 -5.20 6.42 -6.94
C ALA A 26 -4.55 5.03 -7.00
N ASP A 27 -3.66 4.72 -6.06
CA ASP A 27 -2.96 3.44 -5.99
C ASP A 27 -2.90 2.92 -4.56
N ILE A 28 -2.98 1.60 -4.40
CA ILE A 28 -2.81 0.91 -3.12
C ILE A 28 -1.81 -0.23 -3.32
N TYR A 29 -0.77 -0.24 -2.50
CA TYR A 29 0.26 -1.28 -2.45
C TYR A 29 0.25 -1.97 -1.09
N ALA A 30 0.54 -3.27 -1.07
CA ALA A 30 1.02 -3.95 0.12
C ALA A 30 2.54 -4.14 -0.01
N PHE A 31 3.27 -3.93 1.05
CA PHE A 31 4.71 -4.12 1.06
C PHE A 31 5.14 -4.84 2.34
N GLY A 32 6.43 -5.13 2.47
CA GLY A 32 6.93 -5.89 3.61
C GLY A 32 6.56 -7.37 3.56
N SER A 33 6.67 -8.04 4.70
CA SER A 33 6.57 -9.51 4.80
C SER A 33 5.18 -10.08 4.52
N ARG A 34 4.12 -9.28 4.62
CA ARG A 34 2.73 -9.73 4.45
C ARG A 34 2.11 -9.31 3.12
N ALA A 35 2.89 -8.73 2.22
CA ALA A 35 2.40 -8.25 0.93
C ALA A 35 1.76 -9.36 0.09
N GLY A 36 2.40 -10.51 -0.01
CA GLY A 36 1.88 -11.66 -0.76
C GLY A 36 0.58 -12.21 -0.16
N ALA A 37 0.46 -12.21 1.16
CA ALA A 37 -0.75 -12.65 1.85
C ALA A 37 -1.95 -11.73 1.52
N ALA A 38 -1.76 -10.43 1.45
CA ALA A 38 -2.79 -9.50 1.03
C ALA A 38 -3.16 -9.69 -0.44
N ALA A 39 -2.18 -9.77 -1.33
CA ALA A 39 -2.40 -9.96 -2.78
C ALA A 39 -3.17 -11.25 -3.08
N SER A 40 -2.90 -12.32 -2.37
CA SER A 40 -3.57 -13.62 -2.57
C SER A 40 -5.06 -13.61 -2.24
N GLN A 41 -5.54 -12.62 -1.50
CA GLN A 41 -6.94 -12.53 -1.09
C GLN A 41 -7.82 -11.74 -2.08
N LEU A 42 -7.25 -11.05 -3.05
CA LEU A 42 -7.99 -10.10 -3.89
C LEU A 42 -9.17 -10.72 -4.65
N GLU A 43 -9.02 -11.95 -5.13
CA GLU A 43 -10.06 -12.67 -5.89
C GLU A 43 -11.06 -13.40 -4.98
N ALA A 44 -10.81 -13.46 -3.68
CA ALA A 44 -11.70 -14.11 -2.73
C ALA A 44 -12.94 -13.24 -2.43
N LEU A 45 -14.02 -13.88 -2.04
CA LEU A 45 -15.25 -13.21 -1.60
C LEU A 45 -15.19 -12.76 -0.15
N GLN A 46 -14.38 -13.43 0.64
CA GLN A 46 -14.15 -13.12 2.06
C GLN A 46 -12.69 -13.23 2.39
N SER A 47 -12.23 -12.38 3.29
CA SER A 47 -10.88 -12.46 3.82
C SER A 47 -10.71 -13.66 4.74
N ASP A 48 -9.51 -14.21 4.77
CA ASP A 48 -9.13 -15.30 5.64
C ASP A 48 -8.25 -14.77 6.78
N PRO A 49 -8.76 -14.72 8.02
CA PRO A 49 -7.99 -14.20 9.13
C PRO A 49 -6.79 -15.08 9.48
N SER A 50 -6.76 -16.33 9.04
CA SER A 50 -5.67 -17.27 9.33
C SER A 50 -4.37 -16.96 8.56
N VAL A 51 -4.43 -16.13 7.49
CA VAL A 51 -3.23 -15.74 6.73
C VAL A 51 -2.35 -14.74 7.47
N PHE A 52 -2.86 -14.11 8.52
CA PHE A 52 -2.11 -13.18 9.37
C PHE A 52 -1.93 -13.76 10.76
N ASP A 53 -0.68 -13.87 11.20
CA ASP A 53 -0.37 -14.28 12.56
C ASP A 53 -0.82 -13.22 13.57
N PRO A 54 -1.25 -13.62 14.80
CA PRO A 54 -1.52 -12.66 15.85
C PRO A 54 -0.32 -11.74 16.10
N GLY A 55 -0.54 -10.43 16.11
CA GLY A 55 0.51 -9.42 16.28
C GLY A 55 1.33 -9.11 15.02
N SER A 56 1.02 -9.71 13.87
CA SER A 56 1.64 -9.29 12.61
C SER A 56 0.94 -8.05 12.05
N ASP A 57 1.75 -7.16 11.46
CA ASP A 57 1.27 -5.95 10.82
C ASP A 57 1.22 -6.15 9.30
N LEU A 58 0.16 -5.64 8.67
CA LEU A 58 0.07 -5.51 7.23
C LEU A 58 0.46 -4.09 6.85
N ASP A 59 1.55 -3.94 6.10
CA ASP A 59 2.04 -2.65 5.64
C ASP A 59 1.37 -2.27 4.32
N ILE A 60 0.65 -1.16 4.31
CA ILE A 60 -0.07 -0.62 3.15
C ILE A 60 0.44 0.77 2.81
N GLY A 61 0.85 0.95 1.55
CA GLY A 61 1.18 2.25 0.98
C GLY A 61 0.08 2.72 0.04
N VAL A 62 -0.34 3.96 0.18
CA VAL A 62 -1.38 4.56 -0.67
C VAL A 62 -0.89 5.83 -1.33
N ARG A 63 -1.27 6.03 -2.59
CA ARG A 63 -1.07 7.29 -3.30
C ARG A 63 -2.42 7.94 -3.55
N PRO A 64 -2.74 9.05 -2.88
CA PRO A 64 -3.93 9.83 -3.17
C PRO A 64 -3.87 10.44 -4.58
N PHE A 65 -5.01 10.74 -5.18
CA PHE A 65 -5.06 11.57 -6.38
C PHE A 65 -4.44 12.94 -6.10
N PHE A 66 -3.88 13.56 -7.14
CA PHE A 66 -3.34 14.90 -7.04
C PHE A 66 -4.39 15.87 -6.47
N GLY A 67 -4.00 16.67 -5.49
CA GLY A 67 -4.89 17.62 -4.81
C GLY A 67 -5.75 17.02 -3.69
N VAL A 68 -5.81 15.70 -3.55
CA VAL A 68 -6.48 15.04 -2.42
C VAL A 68 -5.54 15.00 -1.22
N ARG A 69 -6.01 15.52 -0.10
CA ARG A 69 -5.26 15.51 1.16
C ARG A 69 -6.00 14.67 2.19
N LEU A 70 -5.33 13.65 2.69
CA LEU A 70 -5.85 12.80 3.76
C LEU A 70 -5.57 13.44 5.12
N MET A 71 -6.63 13.90 5.78
CA MET A 71 -6.54 14.40 7.14
C MET A 71 -6.39 13.23 8.12
N ALA A 72 -6.06 13.52 9.38
CA ALA A 72 -5.86 12.48 10.40
C ALA A 72 -7.08 11.55 10.53
N ARG A 73 -8.28 12.11 10.48
CA ARG A 73 -9.53 11.33 10.53
C ARG A 73 -9.67 10.39 9.34
N ASP A 74 -9.36 10.86 8.13
CA ASP A 74 -9.44 10.06 6.91
C ASP A 74 -8.47 8.87 6.98
N ARG A 75 -7.28 9.09 7.52
CA ARG A 75 -6.26 8.04 7.69
C ARG A 75 -6.71 6.96 8.68
N VAL A 76 -7.34 7.36 9.78
CA VAL A 76 -7.89 6.41 10.76
C VAL A 76 -9.02 5.59 10.14
N GLU A 77 -9.96 6.23 9.47
CA GLU A 77 -11.07 5.55 8.79
C GLU A 77 -10.56 4.57 7.75
N LEU A 78 -9.62 4.99 6.90
CA LEU A 78 -9.02 4.14 5.87
C LEU A 78 -8.29 2.94 6.49
N THR A 79 -7.51 3.17 7.54
CA THR A 79 -6.80 2.10 8.25
C THR A 79 -7.76 1.05 8.80
N LEU A 80 -8.83 1.47 9.47
CA LEU A 80 -9.83 0.56 10.02
C LEU A 80 -10.57 -0.22 8.93
N GLU A 81 -10.92 0.42 7.81
CA GLU A 81 -11.55 -0.25 6.69
C GLU A 81 -10.64 -1.30 6.05
N LEU A 82 -9.34 -1.03 5.94
CA LEU A 82 -8.37 -1.99 5.42
C LEU A 82 -8.15 -3.17 6.37
N GLU A 83 -8.10 -2.92 7.68
CA GLU A 83 -8.03 -3.98 8.69
C GLU A 83 -9.24 -4.93 8.58
N ASP A 84 -10.43 -4.37 8.49
CA ASP A 84 -11.65 -5.15 8.34
C ASP A 84 -11.69 -5.92 7.01
N LEU A 85 -11.30 -5.27 5.93
CA LEU A 85 -11.33 -5.86 4.59
C LEU A 85 -10.45 -7.12 4.50
N PHE A 86 -9.21 -7.03 5.00
CA PHE A 86 -8.24 -8.11 4.92
C PHE A 86 -8.29 -9.06 6.12
N SER A 87 -9.09 -8.77 7.13
CA SER A 87 -9.04 -9.44 8.46
C SER A 87 -7.63 -9.43 9.04
N ALA A 88 -6.91 -8.32 8.85
CA ALA A 88 -5.59 -8.12 9.41
C ALA A 88 -5.70 -7.59 10.84
N PRO A 89 -4.90 -8.09 11.80
CA PRO A 89 -4.92 -7.60 13.18
C PRO A 89 -4.57 -6.12 13.28
N ARG A 90 -3.66 -5.65 12.42
CA ARG A 90 -3.22 -4.27 12.35
C ARG A 90 -2.73 -3.92 10.94
N VAL A 91 -3.09 -2.73 10.48
CA VAL A 91 -2.59 -2.13 9.25
C VAL A 91 -1.72 -0.93 9.59
N ASP A 92 -0.49 -0.92 9.09
CA ASP A 92 0.39 0.24 9.09
C ASP A 92 0.23 0.98 7.76
N LEU A 93 -0.39 2.15 7.81
CA LEU A 93 -0.69 2.96 6.62
C LEU A 93 0.41 4.00 6.38
N VAL A 94 0.98 3.98 5.18
CA VAL A 94 1.93 4.97 4.70
C VAL A 94 1.34 5.73 3.52
N ILE A 95 1.42 7.05 3.57
CA ILE A 95 1.03 7.91 2.44
C ILE A 95 2.27 8.06 1.55
N LEU A 96 2.24 7.49 0.35
CA LEU A 96 3.40 7.38 -0.53
C LEU A 96 4.12 8.71 -0.78
N PRO A 97 3.43 9.82 -1.09
CA PRO A 97 4.10 11.11 -1.29
C PRO A 97 4.80 11.67 -0.04
N GLU A 98 4.43 11.22 1.15
CA GLU A 98 5.04 11.66 2.42
C GLU A 98 6.19 10.77 2.87
N ALA A 99 6.38 9.61 2.22
CA ALA A 99 7.43 8.67 2.56
C ALA A 99 8.81 9.19 2.10
N ASP A 100 9.85 8.85 2.86
CA ASP A 100 11.20 9.07 2.37
C ASP A 100 11.47 8.22 1.10
N PRO A 101 12.46 8.59 0.27
CA PRO A 101 12.66 7.93 -1.02
C PRO A 101 12.93 6.42 -0.94
N TYR A 102 13.52 5.94 0.13
CA TYR A 102 13.82 4.49 0.28
C TYR A 102 12.60 3.71 0.72
N LEU A 103 11.80 4.27 1.62
CA LEU A 103 10.51 3.69 1.99
C LEU A 103 9.55 3.68 0.79
N ALA A 104 9.50 4.77 0.03
CA ALA A 104 8.73 4.85 -1.21
C ALA A 104 9.14 3.75 -2.20
N LEU A 105 10.45 3.49 -2.33
CA LEU A 105 10.97 2.42 -3.17
C LEU A 105 10.50 1.04 -2.70
N GLU A 106 10.53 0.76 -1.40
CA GLU A 106 10.02 -0.48 -0.83
C GLU A 106 8.53 -0.67 -1.14
N ILE A 107 7.75 0.39 -1.02
CA ILE A 107 6.31 0.37 -1.31
C ILE A 107 6.06 -0.02 -2.76
N VAL A 108 6.65 0.65 -3.73
CA VAL A 108 6.40 0.39 -5.16
C VAL A 108 6.98 -0.94 -5.63
N ARG A 109 7.91 -1.52 -4.91
CA ARG A 109 8.44 -2.87 -5.14
C ARG A 109 7.58 -3.99 -4.54
N GLY A 110 6.61 -3.63 -3.72
CA GLY A 110 5.67 -4.58 -3.14
C GLY A 110 4.64 -5.08 -4.14
N GLU A 111 3.48 -5.42 -3.63
CA GLU A 111 2.36 -5.91 -4.44
C GLU A 111 1.38 -4.75 -4.71
N LEU A 112 1.13 -4.46 -5.99
CA LEU A 112 0.08 -3.53 -6.38
C LEU A 112 -1.28 -4.20 -6.20
N LEU A 113 -2.05 -3.71 -5.24
CA LEU A 113 -3.39 -4.25 -4.94
C LEU A 113 -4.49 -3.58 -5.74
N TYR A 114 -4.33 -2.30 -6.05
CA TYR A 114 -5.28 -1.49 -6.80
C TYR A 114 -4.57 -0.31 -7.49
N CYS A 115 -5.00 0.01 -8.70
CA CYS A 115 -4.69 1.28 -9.35
C CYS A 115 -5.89 1.76 -10.15
N ALA A 116 -6.13 3.07 -10.12
CA ALA A 116 -7.19 3.70 -10.90
C ALA A 116 -6.83 3.82 -12.37
N ASP A 117 -5.56 4.08 -12.66
CA ASP A 117 -5.00 4.27 -14.00
C ASP A 117 -3.59 3.69 -14.06
N ALA A 118 -3.40 2.67 -14.91
CA ALA A 118 -2.13 1.96 -15.02
C ALA A 118 -0.98 2.84 -15.53
N ASP A 119 -1.25 3.80 -16.41
CA ASP A 119 -0.23 4.70 -16.95
C ASP A 119 0.24 5.70 -15.88
N GLU A 120 -0.66 6.24 -15.10
CA GLU A 120 -0.32 7.14 -13.98
C GLU A 120 0.42 6.40 -12.87
N GLU A 121 0.04 5.17 -12.59
CA GLU A 121 0.74 4.32 -11.64
C GLU A 121 2.18 4.06 -12.09
N ALA A 122 2.39 3.71 -13.38
CA ALA A 122 3.71 3.50 -13.94
C ALA A 122 4.58 4.76 -13.89
N ARG A 123 4.01 5.92 -14.16
CA ARG A 123 4.73 7.21 -14.02
C ARG A 123 5.13 7.47 -12.57
N SER A 124 4.25 7.19 -11.64
CA SER A 124 4.53 7.31 -10.19
C SER A 124 5.69 6.39 -9.78
N GLN A 125 5.69 5.14 -10.24
CA GLN A 125 6.80 4.22 -10.00
C GLN A 125 8.13 4.76 -10.53
N LEU A 126 8.15 5.25 -11.77
CA LEU A 126 9.36 5.82 -12.37
C LEU A 126 9.88 7.03 -11.58
N PHE A 127 9.00 7.87 -11.09
CA PHE A 127 9.37 9.00 -10.23
C PHE A 127 10.04 8.52 -8.93
N VAL A 128 9.47 7.52 -8.27
CA VAL A 128 10.02 6.94 -7.04
C VAL A 128 11.39 6.30 -7.29
N LEU A 129 11.51 5.52 -8.37
CA LEU A 129 12.77 4.87 -8.75
C LEU A 129 13.87 5.90 -9.04
N ARG A 130 13.57 6.98 -9.74
CA ARG A 130 14.52 8.05 -10.04
C ARG A 130 14.98 8.76 -8.77
N ARG A 131 14.07 9.11 -7.86
CA ARG A 131 14.44 9.75 -6.59
C ARG A 131 15.36 8.87 -5.75
N ALA A 132 15.04 7.58 -5.65
CA ALA A 132 15.89 6.64 -4.90
C ALA A 132 17.26 6.48 -5.56
N ALA A 133 17.32 6.40 -6.88
CA ALA A 133 18.59 6.32 -7.64
C ALA A 133 19.45 7.57 -7.46
N ASP A 134 18.84 8.75 -7.52
CA ASP A 134 19.55 10.02 -7.35
C ASP A 134 20.19 10.16 -5.96
N LEU A 135 19.57 9.56 -4.94
CA LEU A 135 20.06 9.60 -3.56
C LEU A 135 21.00 8.44 -3.20
N ALA A 136 21.08 7.40 -4.00
CA ALA A 136 21.91 6.23 -3.72
C ALA A 136 23.41 6.56 -3.51
N PRO A 137 24.07 7.47 -4.28
CA PRO A 137 25.45 7.86 -4.03
C PRO A 137 25.65 8.48 -2.64
N PHE A 138 24.75 9.33 -2.20
CA PHE A 138 24.81 9.98 -0.89
C PHE A 138 24.65 8.98 0.26
N LYS A 139 23.76 8.00 0.11
CA LYS A 139 23.58 6.92 1.09
C LYS A 139 24.85 6.08 1.22
N ARG A 140 25.47 5.71 0.10
CA ARG A 140 26.72 4.94 0.09
C ARG A 140 27.85 5.69 0.76
N GLU A 141 28.00 6.98 0.47
CA GLU A 141 29.02 7.83 1.09
C GLU A 141 28.81 7.95 2.61
N ARG A 142 27.57 8.18 3.03
CA ARG A 142 27.24 8.25 4.47
C ARG A 142 27.54 6.94 5.19
N MET A 143 27.21 5.80 4.60
CA MET A 143 27.50 4.47 5.17
C MET A 143 28.99 4.22 5.26
N ARG A 144 29.77 4.64 4.25
CA ARG A 144 31.24 4.56 4.27
C ARG A 144 31.81 5.35 5.43
N MET A 145 31.37 6.58 5.63
CA MET A 145 31.80 7.44 6.73
C MET A 145 31.49 6.84 8.10
N ILE A 146 30.29 6.29 8.28
CA ILE A 146 29.88 5.64 9.53
C ILE A 146 30.77 4.43 9.83
N LEU A 147 31.06 3.60 8.82
CA LEU A 147 31.90 2.41 8.99
C LEU A 147 33.36 2.78 9.28
N GLU A 148 33.90 3.84 8.68
CA GLU A 148 35.26 4.35 8.95
C GLU A 148 35.36 4.94 10.35
N GLU A 149 34.37 5.69 10.82
CA GLU A 149 34.33 6.24 12.18
C GLU A 149 34.14 5.16 13.25
N GLY A 150 33.37 4.11 12.98
CA GLY A 150 33.16 2.99 13.89
C GLY A 150 34.34 2.04 14.00
N ALA A 151 35.36 2.15 13.13
CA ALA A 151 36.56 1.31 13.13
C ALA A 151 37.74 1.94 13.87
N ARG A 152 37.58 3.10 14.48
CA ARG A 152 38.65 3.81 15.26
C ARG A 152 38.54 3.56 16.74
#